data_de204fd783815146fe9c81c4175d5754
#
_entry.id   de204fd783815146fe9c81c4175d5754
#
_cell.length_a   1.000
_cell.length_b   1.000
_cell.length_c   1.000
_cell.angle_alpha   90.00
_cell.angle_beta   90.00
_cell.angle_gamma   90.00
#
_symmetry.space_group_name_H-M   'P 1'
#
loop_
_entity.id
_entity.type
_entity.pdbx_description
1 polymer ?
#
loop_
_entity_poly.entity_id
_entity_poly.type
_entity_poly.pdbx_seq_one_letter_code
_entity_poly.pdbx_strand_id
1 'polypeptide(L)'
;MKKILSVIMLLAAVSFSNVSCEKWLDVNKNVDSPDHVATYLYLSSIQQMYWDIYYDILATAPLCQMWGTSSNTSYALHRYPTGSDSGGNVWRMAYWDQGMNLENFINQAIEEEKWTMVGMGYAMKAFSWDVLTKYHADLPLTEAF
;
A
#
# COMPACT_ATOMS: atom_id res chain seq x y z
N MET A 1 13.36 60.83 21.46
CA MET A 1 13.61 60.29 20.11
C MET A 1 14.40 58.98 20.15
N LYS A 2 15.55 58.87 20.82
CA LYS A 2 16.39 57.64 20.85
C LYS A 2 15.60 56.40 21.39
N LYS A 3 14.77 56.56 22.44
CA LYS A 3 13.97 55.47 23.03
C LYS A 3 12.88 54.97 22.08
N ILE A 4 12.27 55.86 21.28
CA ILE A 4 11.24 55.47 20.30
C ILE A 4 11.86 54.72 19.13
N LEU A 5 13.07 55.15 18.68
CA LEU A 5 13.81 54.47 17.63
C LEU A 5 14.24 53.05 18.03
N SER A 6 14.65 52.88 19.28
CA SER A 6 15.03 51.59 19.85
C SER A 6 13.83 50.64 19.94
N VAL A 7 12.62 51.12 20.29
CA VAL A 7 11.40 50.30 20.33
C VAL A 7 10.96 49.89 18.92
N ILE A 8 11.03 50.80 17.94
CA ILE A 8 10.72 50.47 16.54
C ILE A 8 11.69 49.43 15.98
N MET A 9 12.98 49.54 16.30
CA MET A 9 13.97 48.59 15.85
C MET A 9 13.78 47.21 16.48
N LEU A 10 13.34 47.14 17.75
CA LEU A 10 13.02 45.90 18.44
C LEU A 10 11.76 45.22 17.84
N LEU A 11 10.72 46.02 17.55
CA LEU A 11 9.50 45.53 16.90
C LEU A 11 9.77 45.00 15.48
N ALA A 12 10.62 45.69 14.71
CA ALA A 12 11.04 45.21 13.39
C ALA A 12 11.81 43.88 13.49
N ALA A 13 12.73 43.76 14.43
CA ALA A 13 13.50 42.52 14.62
C ALA A 13 12.61 41.35 14.99
N VAL A 14 11.59 41.54 15.84
CA VAL A 14 10.60 40.49 16.20
C VAL A 14 9.70 40.12 15.00
N SER A 15 9.38 41.05 14.14
CA SER A 15 8.57 40.78 12.93
C SER A 15 9.34 39.95 11.90
N PHE A 16 10.66 40.14 11.78
CA PHE A 16 11.49 39.36 10.86
C PHE A 16 11.78 37.93 11.38
N SER A 17 11.68 37.69 12.68
CA SER A 17 11.91 36.34 13.24
C SER A 17 10.72 35.38 13.03
N ASN A 18 9.56 35.88 12.58
CA ASN A 18 8.39 35.07 12.27
C ASN A 18 8.34 34.57 10.80
N VAL A 19 9.36 34.84 10.01
CA VAL A 19 9.49 34.22 8.67
C VAL A 19 9.96 32.79 8.89
N SER A 20 9.05 31.96 9.34
CA SER A 20 9.24 30.51 9.41
C SER A 20 9.42 29.97 7.99
N CYS A 21 10.39 29.10 7.81
CA CYS A 21 10.60 28.41 6.55
C CYS A 21 9.41 27.45 6.32
N GLU A 22 8.31 27.92 5.78
CA GLU A 22 7.14 27.12 5.43
C GLU A 22 7.50 25.90 4.58
N LYS A 23 8.49 26.06 3.69
CA LYS A 23 9.00 24.96 2.86
C LYS A 23 9.78 23.88 3.61
N TRP A 24 10.33 24.20 4.78
CA TRP A 24 11.11 23.23 5.57
C TRP A 24 10.22 22.35 6.46
N LEU A 25 8.99 22.81 6.72
CA LEU A 25 7.99 22.09 7.50
C LEU A 25 7.03 21.28 6.60
N ASP A 26 7.15 21.36 5.29
CA ASP A 26 6.38 20.53 4.36
C ASP A 26 6.98 19.13 4.26
N VAL A 27 6.91 18.40 5.39
CA VAL A 27 7.39 17.02 5.53
C VAL A 27 6.55 16.04 4.71
N ASN A 28 5.38 16.50 4.21
CA ASN A 28 4.45 15.66 3.46
C ASN A 28 4.80 15.54 1.97
N LYS A 29 5.73 16.37 1.46
CA LYS A 29 6.26 16.19 0.11
C LYS A 29 7.51 15.32 0.17
N ASN A 30 7.35 14.04 -0.19
CA ASN A 30 8.50 13.17 -0.40
C ASN A 30 9.18 13.57 -1.72
N VAL A 31 10.32 14.26 -1.61
CA VAL A 31 11.09 14.74 -2.77
C VAL A 31 11.69 13.57 -3.58
N ASP A 32 11.84 12.41 -2.93
CA ASP A 32 12.47 11.22 -3.50
C ASP A 32 11.47 10.25 -4.13
N SER A 33 10.16 10.52 -4.01
CA SER A 33 9.10 9.72 -4.64
C SER A 33 8.31 10.57 -5.63
N PRO A 34 8.11 10.13 -6.86
CA PRO A 34 7.26 10.83 -7.81
C PRO A 34 5.80 10.79 -7.32
N ASP A 35 5.15 11.96 -7.25
CA ASP A 35 3.74 12.09 -6.89
C ASP A 35 2.83 11.47 -7.98
N HIS A 36 3.30 11.43 -9.22
CA HIS A 36 2.62 10.82 -10.36
C HIS A 36 3.61 9.99 -11.20
N VAL A 37 3.24 8.76 -11.46
CA VAL A 37 3.96 7.87 -12.38
C VAL A 37 3.06 7.55 -13.56
N ALA A 38 3.64 7.24 -14.73
CA ALA A 38 2.84 6.83 -15.89
C ALA A 38 2.00 5.59 -15.55
N THR A 39 0.73 5.56 -15.95
CA THR A 39 -0.25 4.50 -15.60
C THR A 39 0.29 3.10 -15.81
N TYR A 40 1.03 2.83 -16.90
CA TYR A 40 1.57 1.50 -17.19
C TYR A 40 2.63 1.03 -16.18
N LEU A 41 3.29 1.94 -15.45
CA LEU A 41 4.32 1.57 -14.46
C LEU A 41 3.73 0.91 -13.22
N TYR A 42 2.48 1.22 -12.87
CA TYR A 42 1.78 0.54 -11.78
C TYR A 42 1.57 -0.94 -12.07
N LEU A 43 1.36 -1.31 -13.35
CA LEU A 43 0.95 -2.64 -13.74
C LEU A 43 1.97 -3.71 -13.35
N SER A 44 3.25 -3.48 -13.59
CA SER A 44 4.30 -4.44 -13.24
C SER A 44 4.43 -4.63 -11.73
N SER A 45 4.32 -3.56 -10.95
CA SER A 45 4.33 -3.62 -9.49
C SER A 45 3.13 -4.40 -8.95
N ILE A 46 1.91 -4.08 -9.42
CA ILE A 46 0.68 -4.77 -9.00
C ILE A 46 0.76 -6.26 -9.33
N GLN A 47 1.26 -6.63 -10.51
CA GLN A 47 1.38 -8.03 -10.90
C GLN A 47 2.42 -8.79 -10.07
N GLN A 48 3.50 -8.13 -9.70
CA GLN A 48 4.54 -8.74 -8.85
C GLN A 48 3.99 -9.14 -7.47
N MET A 49 3.06 -8.37 -6.92
CA MET A 49 2.48 -8.63 -5.60
C MET A 49 1.68 -9.94 -5.53
N TYR A 50 1.19 -10.46 -6.68
CA TYR A 50 0.53 -11.77 -6.70
C TYR A 50 1.45 -12.95 -6.33
N TRP A 51 2.77 -12.71 -6.26
CA TRP A 51 3.71 -13.71 -5.76
C TRP A 51 3.43 -14.10 -4.30
N ASP A 52 2.86 -13.21 -3.51
CA ASP A 52 2.53 -13.48 -2.11
C ASP A 52 1.45 -14.55 -1.95
N ILE A 53 0.54 -14.66 -2.92
CA ILE A 53 -0.44 -15.75 -2.98
C ILE A 53 0.26 -17.11 -3.04
N TYR A 54 1.36 -17.21 -3.78
CA TYR A 54 2.12 -18.45 -3.91
C TYR A 54 2.67 -18.94 -2.56
N TYR A 55 3.19 -18.04 -1.73
CA TYR A 55 3.68 -18.40 -0.40
C TYR A 55 2.56 -18.91 0.51
N ASP A 56 1.41 -18.31 0.49
CA ASP A 56 0.28 -18.76 1.29
C ASP A 56 -0.31 -20.07 0.77
N ILE A 57 -0.30 -20.30 -0.55
CA ILE A 57 -0.66 -21.61 -1.14
C ILE A 57 0.30 -22.71 -0.69
N LEU A 58 1.61 -22.44 -0.64
CA LEU A 58 2.59 -23.39 -0.15
C LEU A 58 2.32 -23.83 1.29
N ALA A 59 1.81 -22.94 2.12
CA ALA A 59 1.42 -23.23 3.49
C ALA A 59 0.06 -23.95 3.57
N THR A 60 -0.89 -23.59 2.73
CA THR A 60 -2.28 -24.06 2.78
C THR A 60 -2.48 -25.40 2.09
N ALA A 61 -1.78 -25.66 0.97
CA ALA A 61 -1.96 -26.89 0.20
C ALA A 61 -1.63 -28.19 0.98
N PRO A 62 -0.62 -28.23 1.89
CA PRO A 62 -0.42 -29.35 2.79
C PRO A 62 -1.58 -29.54 3.79
N LEU A 63 -2.21 -28.48 4.26
CA LEU A 63 -3.37 -28.55 5.17
C LEU A 63 -4.57 -29.21 4.49
N CYS A 64 -4.76 -28.94 3.20
CA CYS A 64 -5.79 -29.56 2.38
C CYS A 64 -5.39 -30.94 1.83
N GLN A 65 -4.21 -31.44 2.19
CA GLN A 65 -3.67 -32.71 1.69
C GLN A 65 -3.55 -32.78 0.16
N MET A 66 -3.45 -31.63 -0.51
CA MET A 66 -3.29 -31.56 -1.96
C MET A 66 -1.90 -32.02 -2.42
N TRP A 67 -0.90 -31.82 -1.57
CA TRP A 67 0.44 -32.39 -1.74
C TRP A 67 1.06 -32.80 -0.40
N GLY A 68 1.96 -33.77 -0.45
CA GLY A 68 2.75 -34.20 0.69
C GLY A 68 4.06 -33.44 0.77
N THR A 69 4.67 -33.50 1.93
CA THR A 69 6.00 -32.93 2.17
C THR A 69 7.00 -34.06 2.45
N SER A 70 8.20 -33.94 1.92
CA SER A 70 9.26 -34.95 2.07
C SER A 70 10.12 -34.73 3.31
N SER A 71 9.94 -33.62 4.05
CA SER A 71 10.77 -33.31 5.21
C SER A 71 9.97 -33.32 6.51
N ASN A 72 10.63 -33.71 7.62
CA ASN A 72 10.03 -33.74 8.96
C ASN A 72 9.54 -32.35 9.40
N THR A 73 10.19 -31.27 8.96
CA THR A 73 9.80 -29.90 9.30
C THR A 73 8.46 -29.54 8.66
N SER A 74 8.24 -29.98 7.45
CA SER A 74 7.01 -29.74 6.71
C SER A 74 5.85 -30.63 7.19
N TYR A 75 6.14 -31.79 7.82
CA TYR A 75 5.11 -32.64 8.41
C TYR A 75 4.33 -31.95 9.53
N ALA A 76 4.92 -30.95 10.18
CA ALA A 76 4.22 -30.15 11.18
C ALA A 76 3.02 -29.39 10.58
N LEU A 77 3.04 -29.01 9.30
CA LEU A 77 1.94 -28.34 8.62
C LEU A 77 0.66 -29.18 8.57
N HIS A 78 0.78 -30.51 8.49
CA HIS A 78 -0.37 -31.42 8.50
C HIS A 78 -1.11 -31.46 9.85
N ARG A 79 -0.55 -30.88 10.89
CA ARG A 79 -1.15 -30.78 12.23
C ARG A 79 -1.92 -29.48 12.44
N TYR A 80 -2.14 -28.69 11.41
CA TYR A 80 -2.82 -27.40 11.47
C TYR A 80 -2.18 -26.40 12.47
N PRO A 81 -0.86 -26.18 12.44
CA PRO A 81 -0.22 -25.20 13.31
C PRO A 81 -0.50 -23.80 12.81
N THR A 82 -1.68 -23.29 13.09
CA THR A 82 -2.05 -21.93 12.71
C THR A 82 -1.41 -20.96 13.69
N GLY A 83 -0.65 -19.99 13.16
CA GLY A 83 -0.11 -18.86 13.90
C GLY A 83 -0.94 -17.60 13.67
N SER A 84 -0.59 -16.55 14.40
CA SER A 84 -1.27 -15.25 14.30
C SER A 84 -1.14 -14.58 12.91
N ASP A 85 -0.19 -15.03 12.09
CA ASP A 85 0.07 -14.47 10.75
C ASP A 85 -0.25 -15.49 9.63
N SER A 86 -1.06 -16.51 9.91
CA SER A 86 -1.50 -17.47 8.90
C SER A 86 -2.39 -16.78 7.85
N GLY A 87 -2.02 -16.83 6.57
CA GLY A 87 -2.68 -16.10 5.48
C GLY A 87 -2.31 -14.62 5.41
N GLY A 88 -1.32 -14.19 6.20
CA GLY A 88 -0.88 -12.80 6.28
C GLY A 88 -0.27 -12.25 5.00
N ASN A 89 0.32 -13.09 4.15
CA ASN A 89 0.86 -12.62 2.86
C ASN A 89 -0.27 -12.16 1.93
N VAL A 90 -1.35 -12.92 1.82
CA VAL A 90 -2.53 -12.52 1.02
C VAL A 90 -3.18 -11.26 1.59
N TRP A 91 -3.24 -11.14 2.92
CA TRP A 91 -3.74 -9.93 3.58
C TRP A 91 -2.87 -8.70 3.25
N ARG A 92 -1.55 -8.82 3.41
CA ARG A 92 -0.62 -7.73 3.10
C ARG A 92 -0.66 -7.37 1.62
N MET A 93 -0.69 -8.36 0.73
CA MET A 93 -0.84 -8.13 -0.70
C MET A 93 -2.05 -7.23 -1.00
N ALA A 94 -3.22 -7.61 -0.51
CA ALA A 94 -4.46 -6.92 -0.87
C ALA A 94 -4.60 -5.54 -0.24
N TYR A 95 -4.23 -5.38 1.05
CA TYR A 95 -4.45 -4.12 1.77
C TYR A 95 -3.24 -3.21 1.80
N TRP A 96 -2.04 -3.75 1.83
CA TRP A 96 -0.84 -2.95 2.06
C TRP A 96 -0.06 -2.69 0.77
N ASP A 97 0.27 -3.75 0.05
CA ASP A 97 1.20 -3.64 -1.07
C ASP A 97 0.50 -3.25 -2.38
N GLN A 98 -0.68 -3.82 -2.63
CA GLN A 98 -1.37 -3.69 -3.90
C GLN A 98 -2.55 -2.71 -3.87
N GLY A 99 -3.31 -2.67 -2.76
CA GLY A 99 -4.61 -2.03 -2.73
C GLY A 99 -4.59 -0.58 -3.17
N MET A 100 -3.78 0.26 -2.52
CA MET A 100 -3.67 1.68 -2.87
C MET A 100 -3.07 1.90 -4.28
N ASN A 101 -2.10 1.08 -4.68
CA ASN A 101 -1.54 1.15 -6.03
C ASN A 101 -2.58 0.80 -7.09
N LEU A 102 -3.46 -0.14 -6.80
CA LEU A 102 -4.54 -0.56 -7.69
C LEU A 102 -5.63 0.52 -7.83
N GLU A 103 -5.99 1.18 -6.72
CA GLU A 103 -6.90 2.34 -6.76
C GLU A 103 -6.29 3.50 -7.57
N ASN A 104 -5.03 3.84 -7.31
CA ASN A 104 -4.34 4.89 -8.06
C ASN A 104 -4.24 4.56 -9.55
N PHE A 105 -3.94 3.30 -9.89
CA PHE A 105 -3.90 2.83 -11.27
C PHE A 105 -5.25 3.00 -11.98
N ILE A 106 -6.34 2.59 -11.33
CA ILE A 106 -7.70 2.70 -11.89
C ILE A 106 -8.08 4.16 -12.07
N ASN A 107 -7.90 4.99 -11.04
CA ASN A 107 -8.27 6.39 -11.06
C ASN A 107 -7.50 7.15 -12.13
N GLN A 108 -6.18 6.96 -12.22
CA GLN A 108 -5.36 7.59 -13.24
C GLN A 108 -5.72 7.10 -14.65
N ALA A 109 -6.01 5.81 -14.81
CA ALA A 109 -6.47 5.27 -16.10
C ALA A 109 -7.81 5.88 -16.53
N ILE A 110 -8.72 6.17 -15.60
CA ILE A 110 -9.98 6.87 -15.86
C ILE A 110 -9.70 8.31 -16.32
N GLU A 111 -8.85 9.04 -15.60
CA GLU A 111 -8.48 10.42 -15.93
C GLU A 111 -7.81 10.53 -17.32
N GLU A 112 -7.02 9.53 -17.68
CA GLU A 112 -6.35 9.45 -18.98
C GLU A 112 -7.22 8.81 -20.08
N GLU A 113 -8.49 8.47 -19.80
CA GLU A 113 -9.44 7.81 -20.70
C GLU A 113 -8.93 6.48 -21.29
N LYS A 114 -8.05 5.78 -20.54
CA LYS A 114 -7.45 4.50 -20.95
C LYS A 114 -8.33 3.32 -20.53
N TRP A 115 -9.48 3.17 -21.15
CA TRP A 115 -10.53 2.21 -20.76
C TRP A 115 -10.07 0.75 -20.69
N THR A 116 -9.14 0.34 -21.52
CA THR A 116 -8.54 -1.01 -21.43
C THR A 116 -7.81 -1.20 -20.10
N MET A 117 -7.04 -0.21 -19.66
CA MET A 117 -6.33 -0.26 -18.36
C MET A 117 -7.31 -0.22 -17.20
N VAL A 118 -8.39 0.55 -17.29
CA VAL A 118 -9.48 0.54 -16.31
C VAL A 118 -10.05 -0.87 -16.15
N GLY A 119 -10.36 -1.55 -17.26
CA GLY A 119 -10.85 -2.92 -17.25
C GLY A 119 -9.84 -3.90 -16.63
N MET A 120 -8.56 -3.76 -16.93
CA MET A 120 -7.50 -4.56 -16.31
C MET A 120 -7.42 -4.33 -14.80
N GLY A 121 -7.50 -3.08 -14.36
CA GLY A 121 -7.49 -2.72 -12.93
C GLY A 121 -8.64 -3.37 -12.17
N TYR A 122 -9.86 -3.25 -12.67
CA TYR A 122 -11.01 -3.90 -12.04
C TYR A 122 -10.93 -5.43 -12.05
N ALA A 123 -10.41 -6.04 -13.11
CA ALA A 123 -10.20 -7.49 -13.16
C ALA A 123 -9.18 -7.95 -12.09
N MET A 124 -8.08 -7.23 -11.95
CA MET A 124 -7.08 -7.50 -10.92
C MET A 124 -7.65 -7.27 -9.51
N LYS A 125 -8.41 -6.20 -9.31
CA LYS A 125 -9.10 -5.92 -8.05
C LYS A 125 -10.05 -7.06 -7.68
N ALA A 126 -10.88 -7.49 -8.60
CA ALA A 126 -11.82 -8.59 -8.38
C ALA A 126 -11.09 -9.90 -8.01
N PHE A 127 -9.99 -10.22 -8.68
CA PHE A 127 -9.18 -11.40 -8.37
C PHE A 127 -8.56 -11.31 -6.98
N SER A 128 -7.96 -10.18 -6.62
CA SER A 128 -7.35 -9.98 -5.30
C SER A 128 -8.37 -10.15 -4.18
N TRP A 129 -9.57 -9.57 -4.34
CA TRP A 129 -10.65 -9.69 -3.36
C TRP A 129 -11.24 -11.10 -3.30
N ASP A 130 -11.34 -11.81 -4.41
CA ASP A 130 -11.78 -13.21 -4.43
C ASP A 130 -10.82 -14.10 -3.63
N VAL A 131 -9.52 -13.97 -3.86
CA VAL A 131 -8.50 -14.72 -3.11
C VAL A 131 -8.55 -14.36 -1.64
N LEU A 132 -8.54 -13.08 -1.31
CA LEU A 132 -8.56 -12.61 0.08
C LEU A 132 -9.78 -13.10 0.85
N THR A 133 -10.96 -13.05 0.23
CA THR A 133 -12.21 -13.56 0.84
C THR A 133 -12.15 -15.05 1.11
N LYS A 134 -11.53 -15.84 0.24
CA LYS A 134 -11.34 -17.29 0.44
C LYS A 134 -10.42 -17.60 1.62
N TYR A 135 -9.47 -16.73 1.92
CA TYR A 135 -8.56 -16.91 3.07
C TYR A 135 -9.13 -16.39 4.38
N HIS A 136 -9.87 -15.29 4.36
CA HIS A 136 -10.22 -14.54 5.57
C HIS A 136 -11.73 -14.36 5.78
N ALA A 137 -12.57 -14.88 4.89
CA ALA A 137 -14.03 -14.74 4.93
C ALA A 137 -14.50 -13.27 4.88
N ASP A 138 -15.06 -12.75 5.98
CA ASP A 138 -15.60 -11.39 6.03
C ASP A 138 -14.50 -10.33 6.10
N LEU A 139 -14.56 -9.35 5.21
CA LEU A 139 -13.51 -8.37 4.99
C LEU A 139 -14.07 -6.96 4.85
N PRO A 140 -13.39 -5.92 5.37
CA PRO A 140 -13.71 -4.54 5.04
C PRO A 140 -13.35 -4.27 3.57
N LEU A 141 -14.34 -3.99 2.74
CA LEU A 141 -14.17 -3.67 1.31
C LEU A 141 -14.43 -2.20 1.04
N THR A 142 -15.54 -1.69 1.58
CA THR A 142 -16.05 -0.35 1.31
C THR A 142 -15.30 0.66 2.10
N GLU A 143 -14.53 1.33 2.18
CA GLU A 143 -13.77 2.24 3.06
C GLU A 143 -12.41 1.66 3.47
N ALA A 144 -11.90 0.72 2.65
CA ALA A 144 -10.58 0.14 2.90
C ALA A 144 -9.44 1.06 2.41
N PHE A 145 -9.72 1.98 1.44
CA PHE A 145 -8.76 2.89 0.81
C PHE A 145 -9.39 4.27 0.57
#